data_7961876e95412ca9bcffb206e374a4fc
#
_entry.id   7961876e95412ca9bcffb206e374a4fc
#
_cell.length_a   1.000
_cell.length_b   1.000
_cell.length_c   1.000
_cell.angle_alpha   90.00
_cell.angle_beta   90.00
_cell.angle_gamma   90.00
#
_symmetry.space_group_name_H-M   'P 1'
#
loop_
_entity.id
_entity.type
_entity.pdbx_description
1 polymer ?
#
loop_
_entity_poly.entity_id
_entity_poly.type
_entity_poly.pdbx_seq_one_letter_code
_entity_poly.pdbx_strand_id
1 'polypeptide(L)'
;MITPELAEHTLLIRKSDVLGSHSRLRLADAIQTVVPNSTHQMEQLFNLAHSSQLLFAENVVLTEGKTELRLLPFLFKTIAGLTMGQEKHALVAQSGVNDTKKSLEILTAMDLPTKAICDLDYCFTGAVRDGFLLSTDQDLLSLKALLPSLV
;
A
#
# COMPACT_ATOMS: atom_id res chain seq x y z
N MET A 1 15.19 -15.20 6.29
CA MET A 1 14.25 -14.75 5.24
C MET A 1 12.86 -15.13 5.70
N ILE A 2 11.91 -14.21 5.70
CA ILE A 2 10.52 -14.50 6.07
C ILE A 2 9.81 -14.91 4.80
N THR A 3 9.33 -16.16 4.75
CA THR A 3 8.54 -16.64 3.61
C THR A 3 7.07 -16.25 3.78
N PRO A 4 6.23 -16.29 2.73
CA PRO A 4 4.81 -16.02 2.84
C PRO A 4 4.12 -16.85 3.94
N GLU A 5 4.43 -18.13 4.04
CA GLU A 5 3.88 -19.03 5.05
C GLU A 5 4.28 -18.64 6.48
N LEU A 6 5.53 -18.18 6.67
CA LEU A 6 5.99 -17.70 7.97
C LEU A 6 5.37 -16.33 8.30
N ALA A 7 5.16 -15.48 7.31
CA ALA A 7 4.55 -14.16 7.48
C ALA A 7 3.11 -14.29 7.98
N GLU A 8 2.36 -15.28 7.50
CA GLU A 8 0.99 -15.55 7.93
C GLU A 8 0.89 -15.73 9.46
N HIS A 9 1.88 -16.41 10.04
CA HIS A 9 1.93 -16.72 11.48
C HIS A 9 2.77 -15.73 12.29
N THR A 10 3.39 -14.74 11.63
CA THR A 10 4.26 -13.77 12.29
C THR A 10 3.44 -12.74 13.08
N LEU A 11 3.77 -12.59 14.35
CA LEU A 11 3.23 -11.56 15.21
C LEU A 11 4.19 -10.36 15.21
N LEU A 12 3.69 -9.19 14.83
CA LEU A 12 4.43 -7.94 14.90
C LEU A 12 4.18 -7.26 16.24
N ILE A 13 5.26 -7.05 17.00
CA ILE A 13 5.22 -6.27 18.23
C ILE A 13 5.81 -4.89 17.93
N ARG A 14 5.07 -3.86 18.24
CA ARG A 14 5.48 -2.46 18.06
C ARG A 14 5.47 -1.73 19.41
N LYS A 15 6.27 -0.69 19.49
CA LYS A 15 6.27 0.24 20.62
C LYS A 15 5.68 1.55 20.14
N SER A 16 4.71 2.08 20.86
CA SER A 16 4.20 3.44 20.70
C SER A 16 4.31 4.20 22.00
N ASP A 17 4.36 5.52 21.93
CA ASP A 17 4.45 6.38 23.10
C ASP A 17 3.15 6.38 23.93
N VAL A 18 2.02 6.01 23.29
CA VAL A 18 0.69 5.98 23.94
C VAL A 18 0.38 4.61 24.53
N LEU A 19 0.60 3.54 23.76
CA LEU A 19 0.18 2.18 24.11
C LEU A 19 1.32 1.34 24.69
N GLY A 20 2.55 1.84 24.71
CA GLY A 20 3.72 1.04 25.06
C GLY A 20 3.98 -0.06 24.02
N SER A 21 4.39 -1.25 24.46
CA SER A 21 4.57 -2.39 23.59
C SER A 21 3.23 -3.09 23.34
N HIS A 22 2.80 -3.16 22.10
CA HIS A 22 1.55 -3.80 21.69
C HIS A 22 1.76 -4.68 20.46
N SER A 23 0.91 -5.69 20.30
CA SER A 23 0.90 -6.52 19.11
C SER A 23 0.00 -5.92 18.04
N ARG A 24 0.43 -5.97 16.79
CA ARG A 24 -0.42 -5.69 15.63
C ARG A 24 -1.20 -6.95 15.23
N LEU A 25 -2.30 -6.74 14.52
CA LEU A 25 -3.04 -7.83 13.93
C LEU A 25 -2.13 -8.62 12.97
N ARG A 26 -2.17 -9.94 13.05
CA ARG A 26 -1.43 -10.78 12.10
C ARG A 26 -2.00 -10.60 10.70
N LEU A 27 -1.16 -10.80 9.69
CA LEU A 27 -1.59 -10.70 8.29
C LEU A 27 -2.77 -11.64 7.99
N ALA A 28 -2.71 -12.88 8.46
CA ALA A 28 -3.80 -13.84 8.27
C ALA A 28 -5.13 -13.32 8.82
N ASP A 29 -5.10 -12.73 10.02
CA ASP A 29 -6.29 -12.18 10.68
C ASP A 29 -6.81 -10.93 9.94
N ALA A 30 -5.90 -10.06 9.46
CA ALA A 30 -6.25 -8.87 8.68
C ALA A 30 -6.92 -9.24 7.34
N ILE A 31 -6.36 -10.22 6.62
CA ILE A 31 -6.95 -10.72 5.37
C ILE A 31 -8.34 -11.31 5.62
N GLN A 32 -8.48 -12.13 6.65
CA GLN A 32 -9.76 -12.74 6.99
C GLN A 32 -10.83 -11.72 7.34
N THR A 33 -10.43 -10.58 7.94
CA THR A 33 -11.34 -9.48 8.29
C THR A 33 -11.79 -8.71 7.06
N VAL A 34 -10.88 -8.45 6.12
CA VAL A 34 -11.15 -7.61 4.92
C VAL A 34 -11.74 -8.42 3.78
N VAL A 35 -11.22 -9.63 3.56
CA VAL A 35 -11.62 -10.49 2.43
C VAL A 35 -11.79 -11.93 2.92
N PRO A 36 -12.91 -12.26 3.54
CA PRO A 36 -13.20 -13.61 4.00
C PRO A 36 -13.10 -14.60 2.83
N ASN A 37 -12.35 -15.70 3.03
CA ASN A 37 -12.14 -16.79 2.08
C ASN A 37 -11.12 -16.55 0.93
N SER A 38 -10.20 -15.62 1.05
CA SER A 38 -9.21 -15.35 0.01
C SER A 38 -7.77 -15.68 0.43
N THR A 39 -7.37 -16.93 0.30
CA THR A 39 -5.95 -17.36 0.39
C THR A 39 -5.09 -16.71 -0.71
N HIS A 40 -5.67 -16.43 -1.86
CA HIS A 40 -4.96 -15.88 -3.01
C HIS A 40 -4.42 -14.46 -2.80
N GLN A 41 -5.08 -13.64 -1.98
CA GLN A 41 -4.65 -12.26 -1.72
C GLN A 41 -3.47 -12.18 -0.74
N MET A 42 -3.32 -13.16 0.12
CA MET A 42 -2.15 -13.28 0.98
C MET A 42 -0.89 -13.55 0.15
N GLU A 43 -0.99 -14.50 -0.79
CA GLU A 43 0.09 -14.78 -1.72
C GLU A 43 0.42 -13.55 -2.58
N GLN A 44 -0.57 -12.78 -3.03
CA GLN A 44 -0.35 -11.56 -3.79
C GLN A 44 0.43 -10.51 -3.01
N LEU A 45 0.04 -10.19 -1.78
CA LEU A 45 0.74 -9.18 -0.96
C LEU A 45 2.19 -9.57 -0.64
N PHE A 46 2.47 -10.86 -0.42
CA PHE A 46 3.83 -11.31 -0.11
C PHE A 46 4.67 -11.68 -1.33
N ASN A 47 4.06 -11.91 -2.48
CA ASN A 47 4.77 -12.03 -3.75
C ASN A 47 5.15 -10.65 -4.34
N LEU A 48 4.73 -9.56 -3.70
CA LEU A 48 5.11 -8.22 -4.13
C LEU A 48 6.60 -7.98 -3.90
N ALA A 49 7.23 -7.29 -4.83
CA ALA A 49 8.62 -6.90 -4.68
C ALA A 49 8.79 -6.07 -3.39
N HIS A 50 9.75 -6.48 -2.57
CA HIS A 50 10.08 -5.83 -1.28
C HIS A 50 9.04 -6.01 -0.15
N SER A 51 8.10 -6.93 -0.27
CA SER A 51 7.07 -7.19 0.75
C SER A 51 7.63 -7.51 2.15
N SER A 52 8.81 -8.13 2.25
CA SER A 52 9.47 -8.36 3.55
C SER A 52 9.76 -7.07 4.32
N GLN A 53 9.89 -5.93 3.64
CA GLN A 53 10.10 -4.63 4.28
C GLN A 53 8.85 -4.16 5.05
N LEU A 54 7.65 -4.64 4.68
CA LEU A 54 6.40 -4.32 5.38
C LEU A 54 6.47 -4.66 6.88
N LEU A 55 7.15 -5.76 7.21
CA LEU A 55 7.25 -6.23 8.58
C LEU A 55 8.11 -5.31 9.48
N PHE A 56 8.99 -4.53 8.88
CA PHE A 56 9.92 -3.63 9.60
C PHE A 56 9.59 -2.15 9.44
N ALA A 57 8.63 -1.81 8.59
CA ALA A 57 8.22 -0.44 8.34
C ALA A 57 7.22 0.07 9.37
N GLU A 58 7.21 1.37 9.60
CA GLU A 58 6.15 2.07 10.33
C GLU A 58 5.10 2.65 9.40
N ASN A 59 5.49 2.95 8.16
CA ASN A 59 4.62 3.45 7.11
C ASN A 59 4.86 2.68 5.81
N VAL A 60 3.81 2.54 5.00
CA VAL A 60 3.88 1.84 3.72
C VAL A 60 3.44 2.77 2.60
N VAL A 61 4.19 2.75 1.51
CA VAL A 61 3.81 3.39 0.25
C VAL A 61 3.66 2.30 -0.80
N LEU A 62 2.44 2.11 -1.26
CA LEU A 62 2.13 1.23 -2.39
C LEU A 62 2.34 1.99 -3.69
N THR A 63 2.94 1.35 -4.68
CA THR A 63 3.13 1.91 -6.01
C THR A 63 2.60 0.97 -7.07
N GLU A 64 2.29 1.49 -8.24
CA GLU A 64 1.72 0.70 -9.32
C GLU A 64 2.75 -0.24 -9.93
N GLY A 65 3.99 0.20 -10.09
CA GLY A 65 4.98 -0.54 -10.84
C GLY A 65 6.42 -0.48 -10.28
N LYS A 66 7.30 -1.09 -11.06
CA LYS A 66 8.74 -1.18 -10.72
C LYS A 66 9.49 0.12 -10.99
N THR A 67 8.96 1.00 -11.80
CA THR A 67 9.56 2.31 -12.13
C THR A 67 9.61 3.17 -10.87
N GLU A 68 8.51 3.22 -10.13
CA GLU A 68 8.37 3.96 -8.89
C GLU A 68 9.32 3.42 -7.81
N LEU A 69 9.51 2.09 -7.75
CA LEU A 69 10.47 1.48 -6.82
C LEU A 69 11.91 1.96 -7.04
N ARG A 70 12.26 2.34 -8.26
CA ARG A 70 13.61 2.85 -8.60
C ARG A 70 13.70 4.36 -8.42
N LEU A 71 12.68 5.09 -8.82
CA LEU A 71 12.70 6.54 -8.89
C LEU A 71 12.39 7.19 -7.53
N LEU A 72 11.36 6.73 -6.83
CA LEU A 72 10.90 7.37 -5.60
C LEU A 72 11.94 7.39 -4.48
N PRO A 73 12.74 6.34 -4.22
CA PRO A 73 13.79 6.40 -3.20
C PRO A 73 14.84 7.46 -3.50
N PHE A 74 15.18 7.66 -4.78
CA PHE A 74 16.12 8.69 -5.20
C PHE A 74 15.54 10.10 -5.00
N LEU A 75 14.31 10.33 -5.43
CA LEU A 75 13.63 11.60 -5.24
C LEU A 75 13.45 11.92 -3.76
N PHE A 76 13.00 10.95 -2.98
CA PHE A 76 12.83 11.10 -1.54
C PHE A 76 14.15 11.52 -0.87
N LYS A 77 15.25 10.81 -1.16
CA LYS A 77 16.57 11.14 -0.63
C LYS A 77 17.04 12.54 -1.04
N THR A 78 16.77 12.94 -2.28
CA THR A 78 17.16 14.25 -2.79
C THR A 78 16.39 15.38 -2.09
N ILE A 79 15.11 15.17 -1.79
CA ILE A 79 14.24 16.19 -1.18
C ILE A 79 14.39 16.20 0.35
N ALA A 80 14.35 15.03 0.98
CA ALA A 80 14.34 14.89 2.44
C ALA A 80 15.75 14.81 3.06
N GLY A 81 16.79 14.54 2.27
CA GLY A 81 18.16 14.32 2.78
C GLY A 81 18.37 12.97 3.46
N LEU A 82 17.33 12.17 3.62
CA LEU A 82 17.31 10.87 4.30
C LEU A 82 16.76 9.80 3.37
N THR A 83 17.11 8.55 3.62
CA THR A 83 16.53 7.43 2.88
C THR A 83 15.15 7.07 3.43
N MET A 84 14.29 6.47 2.59
CA MET A 84 12.99 5.95 3.02
C MET A 84 13.12 4.95 4.18
N GLY A 85 14.16 4.12 4.18
CA GLY A 85 14.41 3.17 5.27
C GLY A 85 14.79 3.85 6.58
N GLN A 86 15.54 4.98 6.56
CA GLN A 86 15.83 5.77 7.78
C GLN A 86 14.56 6.37 8.36
N GLU A 87 13.61 6.75 7.52
CA GLU A 87 12.28 7.24 7.91
C GLU A 87 11.27 6.09 8.11
N LYS A 88 11.74 4.83 8.14
CA LYS A 88 10.94 3.62 8.36
C LYS A 88 9.75 3.47 7.38
N HIS A 89 9.93 3.93 6.17
CA HIS A 89 8.98 3.77 5.08
C HIS A 89 9.33 2.54 4.25
N ALA A 90 8.38 1.64 4.04
CA ALA A 90 8.48 0.59 3.03
C ALA A 90 7.84 1.05 1.72
N LEU A 91 8.53 0.82 0.62
CA LEU A 91 8.01 1.04 -0.72
C LEU A 91 7.75 -0.31 -1.37
N VAL A 92 6.51 -0.56 -1.76
CA VAL A 92 6.06 -1.85 -2.29
C VAL A 92 5.33 -1.65 -3.61
N ALA A 93 5.80 -2.29 -4.67
CA ALA A 93 5.10 -2.28 -5.95
C ALA A 93 3.99 -3.34 -5.95
N GLN A 94 2.81 -2.93 -6.38
CA GLN A 94 1.69 -3.83 -6.63
C GLN A 94 1.85 -4.50 -8.00
N SER A 95 1.20 -5.65 -8.18
CA SER A 95 1.16 -6.32 -9.49
C SER A 95 0.07 -5.78 -10.42
N GLY A 96 -0.59 -4.69 -10.04
CA GLY A 96 -1.62 -4.01 -10.83
C GLY A 96 -2.55 -3.17 -9.97
N VAL A 97 -3.16 -2.15 -10.55
CA VAL A 97 -4.05 -1.18 -9.89
C VAL A 97 -5.37 -1.78 -9.37
N ASN A 98 -5.77 -2.95 -9.86
CA ASN A 98 -7.05 -3.56 -9.49
C ASN A 98 -7.12 -4.00 -8.02
N ASP A 99 -5.99 -4.15 -7.36
CA ASP A 99 -5.89 -4.63 -5.98
C ASP A 99 -5.53 -3.52 -4.98
N THR A 100 -5.42 -2.27 -5.43
CA THR A 100 -5.00 -1.13 -4.60
C THR A 100 -5.87 -0.97 -3.35
N LYS A 101 -7.19 -0.96 -3.52
CA LYS A 101 -8.13 -0.82 -2.40
C LYS A 101 -7.95 -1.93 -1.37
N LYS A 102 -7.93 -3.17 -1.82
CA LYS A 102 -7.81 -4.35 -0.94
C LYS A 102 -6.47 -4.35 -0.19
N SER A 103 -5.38 -4.01 -0.89
CA SER A 103 -4.06 -3.89 -0.26
C SER A 103 -4.03 -2.81 0.81
N LEU A 104 -4.64 -1.65 0.55
CA LEU A 104 -4.78 -0.56 1.53
C LEU A 104 -5.60 -1.00 2.74
N GLU A 105 -6.73 -1.67 2.53
CA GLU A 105 -7.61 -2.14 3.60
C GLU A 105 -6.91 -3.19 4.48
N ILE A 106 -6.21 -4.16 3.89
CA ILE A 106 -5.47 -5.19 4.64
C ILE A 106 -4.34 -4.57 5.46
N LEU A 107 -3.52 -3.72 4.86
CA LEU A 107 -2.40 -3.08 5.56
C LEU A 107 -2.89 -2.14 6.65
N THR A 108 -4.00 -1.44 6.44
CA THR A 108 -4.65 -0.61 7.45
C THR A 108 -5.19 -1.46 8.59
N ALA A 109 -5.80 -2.61 8.30
CA ALA A 109 -6.25 -3.55 9.33
C ALA A 109 -5.10 -4.12 10.18
N MET A 110 -3.89 -4.20 9.60
CA MET A 110 -2.66 -4.54 10.32
C MET A 110 -2.07 -3.38 11.12
N ASP A 111 -2.76 -2.25 11.22
CA ASP A 111 -2.24 -1.01 11.86
C ASP A 111 -0.94 -0.52 11.19
N LEU A 112 -0.85 -0.66 9.88
CA LEU A 112 0.23 -0.12 9.06
C LEU A 112 -0.31 1.09 8.29
N PRO A 113 0.03 2.33 8.68
CA PRO A 113 -0.34 3.52 7.93
C PRO A 113 0.12 3.39 6.48
N THR A 114 -0.81 3.35 5.56
CA THR A 114 -0.52 3.05 4.16
C THR A 114 -1.09 4.11 3.24
N LYS A 115 -0.30 4.50 2.25
CA LYS A 115 -0.71 5.36 1.14
C LYS A 115 -0.38 4.68 -0.18
N ALA A 116 -1.12 5.01 -1.24
CA ALA A 116 -0.84 4.55 -2.59
C ALA A 116 -0.47 5.72 -3.49
N ILE A 117 0.50 5.48 -4.37
CA ILE A 117 0.85 6.36 -5.48
C ILE A 117 0.48 5.59 -6.75
N CYS A 118 -0.44 6.15 -7.50
CA CYS A 118 -0.95 5.58 -8.74
C CYS A 118 -0.76 6.58 -9.89
N ASP A 119 -0.78 6.06 -11.10
CA ASP A 119 -0.76 6.89 -12.30
C ASP A 119 -2.04 7.72 -12.42
N LEU A 120 -1.99 8.80 -13.16
CA LEU A 120 -3.08 9.77 -13.24
C LEU A 120 -4.37 9.18 -13.80
N ASP A 121 -4.28 8.20 -14.70
CA ASP A 121 -5.42 7.50 -15.28
C ASP A 121 -6.23 6.69 -14.26
N TYR A 122 -5.60 6.28 -13.16
CA TYR A 122 -6.31 5.65 -12.04
C TYR A 122 -7.42 6.53 -11.46
N CYS A 123 -7.23 7.86 -11.44
CA CYS A 123 -8.25 8.79 -10.97
C CYS A 123 -9.56 8.68 -11.75
N PHE A 124 -9.47 8.40 -13.06
CA PHE A 124 -10.63 8.39 -13.96
C PHE A 124 -11.43 7.09 -13.92
N THR A 125 -10.80 6.00 -13.55
CA THR A 125 -11.38 4.65 -13.59
C THR A 125 -11.30 3.96 -12.24
N GLY A 126 -10.11 3.65 -11.78
CA GLY A 126 -9.86 2.86 -10.57
C GLY A 126 -10.34 3.54 -9.30
N ALA A 127 -10.02 4.81 -9.10
CA ALA A 127 -10.37 5.54 -7.89
C ALA A 127 -11.90 5.70 -7.71
N VAL A 128 -12.64 5.86 -8.81
CA VAL A 128 -14.11 5.90 -8.79
C VAL A 128 -14.69 4.52 -8.51
N ARG A 129 -14.22 3.49 -9.20
CA ARG A 129 -14.62 2.10 -8.97
C ARG A 129 -14.40 1.68 -7.51
N ASP A 130 -13.26 2.05 -6.95
CA ASP A 130 -12.83 1.67 -5.61
C ASP A 130 -13.45 2.56 -4.52
N GLY A 131 -14.18 3.62 -4.90
CA GLY A 131 -14.90 4.51 -3.99
C GLY A 131 -14.03 5.56 -3.29
N PHE A 132 -12.83 5.83 -3.80
CA PHE A 132 -11.97 6.91 -3.32
C PHE A 132 -12.40 8.28 -3.85
N LEU A 133 -13.01 8.32 -5.03
CA LEU A 133 -13.57 9.51 -5.65
C LEU A 133 -15.03 9.26 -6.05
N LEU A 134 -15.82 10.32 -6.06
CA LEU A 134 -17.16 10.28 -6.63
C LEU A 134 -17.09 10.60 -8.13
N SER A 135 -17.86 9.89 -8.94
CA SER A 135 -17.97 10.18 -10.38
C SER A 135 -18.48 11.60 -10.69
N THR A 136 -19.11 12.26 -9.71
CA THR A 136 -19.64 13.63 -9.76
C THR A 136 -18.69 14.66 -9.18
N ASP A 137 -17.49 14.27 -8.76
CA ASP A 137 -16.49 15.20 -8.22
C ASP A 137 -16.12 16.24 -9.26
N GLN A 138 -16.19 17.53 -8.90
CA GLN A 138 -15.97 18.63 -9.82
C GLN A 138 -14.52 18.73 -10.31
N ASP A 139 -13.57 18.41 -9.46
CA ASP A 139 -12.15 18.39 -9.83
C ASP A 139 -11.87 17.26 -10.81
N LEU A 140 -12.47 16.08 -10.60
CA LEU A 140 -12.40 14.95 -11.52
C LEU A 140 -13.01 15.29 -12.88
N LEU A 141 -14.16 15.95 -12.91
CA LEU A 141 -14.82 16.38 -14.16
C LEU A 141 -13.99 17.42 -14.90
N SER A 142 -13.40 18.35 -14.16
CA SER A 142 -12.50 19.36 -14.74
C SER A 142 -11.24 18.72 -15.33
N LEU A 143 -10.64 17.77 -14.65
CA LEU A 143 -9.49 17.01 -15.14
C LEU A 143 -9.84 16.18 -16.38
N LYS A 144 -11.01 15.55 -16.44
CA LYS A 144 -11.48 14.83 -17.62
C LYS A 144 -11.63 15.73 -18.83
N ALA A 145 -12.09 16.97 -18.63
CA ALA A 145 -12.22 17.95 -19.70
C ALA A 145 -10.86 18.43 -20.23
N LEU A 146 -9.85 18.53 -19.35
CA LEU A 146 -8.50 18.95 -19.72
C LEU A 146 -7.67 17.82 -20.36
N LEU A 147 -7.90 16.59 -19.98
CA LEU A 147 -7.10 15.44 -20.38
C LEU A 147 -7.96 14.33 -21.04
N PRO A 148 -8.67 14.65 -22.13
CA PRO A 148 -9.59 13.71 -22.76
C PRO A 148 -8.92 12.46 -23.33
N SER A 149 -7.60 12.47 -23.53
CA SER A 149 -6.81 11.33 -23.99
C SER A 149 -6.55 10.28 -22.89
N LEU A 150 -6.84 10.58 -21.62
CA LEU A 150 -6.64 9.69 -20.47
C LEU A 150 -7.96 9.07 -19.97
N VAL A 151 -9.06 9.34 -20.63
CA VAL A 151 -10.41 8.90 -20.22
C VAL A 151 -10.91 7.73 -21.06
#